data_d12ccae2f79a48ac2a893d6933ed5d8a
#
_entry.id   d12ccae2f79a48ac2a893d6933ed5d8a
#
_cell.length_a   1.000
_cell.length_b   1.000
_cell.length_c   1.000
_cell.angle_alpha   90.00
_cell.angle_beta   90.00
_cell.angle_gamma   90.00
#
_symmetry.space_group_name_H-M   'P 1'
#
loop_
_entity.id
_entity.type
_entity.pdbx_description
1 polymer ?
#
loop_
_entity_poly.entity_id
_entity_poly.type
_entity_poly.pdbx_seq_one_letter_code
_entity_poly.pdbx_strand_id
1 'polypeptide(L)'
;MEAVSDVYSIPQEHLDFCATIGQIAREQIAPRSAEIDERAEYPWDVRKLLAEQDILGLPFPTELGGTGTGTLMLNMAVEEIAKVDASCALILMVQELGTLPIQLFGSAELKERFLPRCATGEWSPAFALSEPEAGSDPAGMKTTAVRDGEEWVITGTKNWISNLGIADFYICFAVTDRETRRLTAFVVEADRPGFSVGKLEHKLGIRASPTGQPIFEEVRVPHENVIGEVGKGLSVALGTLERTRLGAAAQAVGIAQGATDYAVAYARERRQFGKAINEFQGIQFKLADMEIQTAAARELLYKACAMADQGHPERAKYSSMAKVFCSDTAMAVTVEAVQVLGGYGYVKEYPVERMLRDAKITQIYEGTNEIQRLVIARAMKQD
;
A
#
# COMPACT_ATOMS: atom_id res chain seq x y z
N MET A 1 -24.06 -10.90 24.57
CA MET A 1 -22.85 -11.15 23.77
C MET A 1 -23.32 -11.82 22.49
N GLU A 2 -23.72 -11.05 21.51
CA GLU A 2 -23.94 -11.57 20.15
C GLU A 2 -22.64 -12.11 19.62
N ALA A 3 -22.69 -13.27 19.03
CA ALA A 3 -21.51 -14.00 18.60
C ALA A 3 -20.70 -13.15 17.61
N VAL A 4 -19.45 -12.83 17.97
CA VAL A 4 -18.46 -12.15 17.13
C VAL A 4 -18.07 -13.00 15.89
N SER A 5 -18.70 -14.17 15.72
CA SER A 5 -18.43 -15.15 14.67
C SER A 5 -18.80 -14.70 13.25
N ASP A 6 -19.62 -13.65 13.10
CA ASP A 6 -20.12 -13.23 11.78
C ASP A 6 -19.71 -11.81 11.39
N VAL A 7 -18.62 -11.26 11.95
CA VAL A 7 -18.14 -9.92 11.58
C VAL A 7 -17.65 -9.89 10.12
N TYR A 8 -17.15 -10.99 9.61
CA TYR A 8 -16.90 -11.18 8.19
C TYR A 8 -17.08 -12.65 7.80
N SER A 9 -17.78 -12.86 6.71
CA SER A 9 -17.74 -14.09 5.93
C SER A 9 -17.10 -13.74 4.59
N ILE A 10 -16.13 -14.53 4.14
CA ILE A 10 -15.53 -14.32 2.83
C ILE A 10 -16.47 -14.91 1.79
N PRO A 11 -17.04 -14.11 0.86
CA PRO A 11 -17.84 -14.64 -0.23
C PRO A 11 -17.04 -15.64 -1.08
N GLN A 12 -17.71 -16.70 -1.58
CA GLN A 12 -17.05 -17.72 -2.39
C GLN A 12 -16.41 -17.11 -3.65
N GLU A 13 -17.06 -16.13 -4.25
CA GLU A 13 -16.53 -15.39 -5.42
C GLU A 13 -15.20 -14.69 -5.12
N HIS A 14 -15.01 -14.17 -3.89
CA HIS A 14 -13.72 -13.57 -3.48
C HIS A 14 -12.63 -14.64 -3.38
N LEU A 15 -12.96 -15.82 -2.83
CA LEU A 15 -12.02 -16.94 -2.73
C LEU A 15 -11.60 -17.44 -4.13
N ASP A 16 -12.56 -17.58 -5.04
CA ASP A 16 -12.32 -18.03 -6.41
C ASP A 16 -11.46 -17.01 -7.19
N PHE A 17 -11.74 -15.71 -7.02
CA PHE A 17 -10.95 -14.66 -7.65
C PHE A 17 -9.54 -14.58 -7.05
N CYS A 18 -9.38 -14.68 -5.74
CA CYS A 18 -8.07 -14.77 -5.09
C CYS A 18 -7.27 -15.98 -5.56
N ALA A 19 -7.92 -17.13 -5.74
CA ALA A 19 -7.24 -18.32 -6.30
C ALA A 19 -6.67 -18.02 -7.69
N THR A 20 -7.43 -17.32 -8.53
CA THR A 20 -6.99 -16.90 -9.88
C THR A 20 -5.83 -15.89 -9.80
N ILE A 21 -5.93 -14.89 -8.94
CA ILE A 21 -4.84 -13.91 -8.73
C ILE A 21 -3.58 -14.62 -8.24
N GLY A 22 -3.73 -15.52 -7.28
CA GLY A 22 -2.61 -16.33 -6.76
C GLY A 22 -1.96 -17.21 -7.84
N GLN A 23 -2.73 -17.76 -8.77
CA GLN A 23 -2.19 -18.49 -9.91
C GLN A 23 -1.39 -17.55 -10.83
N ILE A 24 -1.96 -16.42 -11.22
CA ILE A 24 -1.29 -15.38 -12.03
C ILE A 24 0.02 -14.95 -11.35
N ALA A 25 -0.02 -14.67 -10.05
CA ALA A 25 1.15 -14.26 -9.28
C ALA A 25 2.26 -15.32 -9.32
N ARG A 26 1.91 -16.59 -9.09
CA ARG A 26 2.89 -17.70 -9.10
C ARG A 26 3.45 -18.00 -10.50
N GLU A 27 2.61 -17.95 -11.54
CA GLU A 27 3.03 -18.36 -12.90
C GLU A 27 3.69 -17.24 -13.69
N GLN A 28 3.28 -15.96 -13.49
CA GLN A 28 3.70 -14.86 -14.34
C GLN A 28 4.56 -13.80 -13.61
N ILE A 29 4.44 -13.66 -12.28
CA ILE A 29 5.19 -12.67 -11.51
C ILE A 29 6.38 -13.34 -10.79
N ALA A 30 6.16 -14.41 -10.04
CA ALA A 30 7.18 -15.04 -9.21
C ALA A 30 8.48 -15.40 -9.97
N PRO A 31 8.44 -15.94 -11.21
CA PRO A 31 9.65 -16.27 -11.96
C PRO A 31 10.53 -15.06 -12.29
N ARG A 32 9.97 -13.86 -12.24
CA ARG A 32 10.64 -12.61 -12.61
C ARG A 32 10.97 -11.71 -11.42
N SER A 33 10.53 -12.05 -10.22
CA SER A 33 10.67 -11.19 -9.04
C SER A 33 12.13 -10.84 -8.71
N ALA A 34 13.09 -11.75 -8.94
CA ALA A 34 14.51 -11.46 -8.76
C ALA A 34 15.02 -10.42 -9.78
N GLU A 35 14.62 -10.55 -11.05
CA GLU A 35 14.95 -9.59 -12.11
C GLU A 35 14.31 -8.21 -11.83
N ILE A 36 13.04 -8.19 -11.42
CA ILE A 36 12.29 -6.96 -11.09
C ILE A 36 12.99 -6.19 -9.95
N ASP A 37 13.41 -6.89 -8.88
CA ASP A 37 14.18 -6.28 -7.79
C ASP A 37 15.55 -5.78 -8.26
N GLU A 38 16.27 -6.57 -9.07
CA GLU A 38 17.62 -6.22 -9.54
C GLU A 38 17.60 -4.98 -10.42
N ARG A 39 16.69 -4.92 -11.41
CA ARG A 39 16.55 -3.79 -12.33
C ARG A 39 16.07 -2.53 -11.64
N ALA A 40 15.26 -2.67 -10.58
CA ALA A 40 14.66 -1.55 -9.86
C ALA A 40 13.91 -0.56 -10.79
N GLU A 41 13.29 -1.07 -11.85
CA GLU A 41 12.48 -0.35 -12.83
C GLU A 41 11.02 -0.75 -12.68
N TYR A 42 10.10 0.19 -12.99
CA TYR A 42 8.67 -0.09 -12.88
C TYR A 42 8.24 -1.19 -13.86
N PRO A 43 7.57 -2.26 -13.39
CA PRO A 43 7.22 -3.42 -14.21
C PRO A 43 5.93 -3.15 -15.02
N TRP A 44 6.04 -2.41 -16.11
CA TRP A 44 4.91 -2.02 -16.96
C TRP A 44 4.10 -3.20 -17.51
N ASP A 45 4.77 -4.29 -17.81
CA ASP A 45 4.13 -5.52 -18.29
C ASP A 45 3.28 -6.20 -17.20
N VAL A 46 3.74 -6.17 -15.94
CA VAL A 46 2.91 -6.63 -14.81
C VAL A 46 1.71 -5.71 -14.61
N ARG A 47 1.89 -4.38 -14.68
CA ARG A 47 0.77 -3.45 -14.64
C ARG A 47 -0.26 -3.75 -15.73
N LYS A 48 0.20 -3.97 -16.97
CA LYS A 48 -0.67 -4.31 -18.10
C LYS A 48 -1.42 -5.62 -17.84
N LEU A 49 -0.73 -6.65 -17.35
CA LEU A 49 -1.33 -7.92 -16.96
C LEU A 49 -2.45 -7.72 -15.92
N LEU A 50 -2.20 -6.93 -14.86
CA LEU A 50 -3.19 -6.66 -13.83
C LEU A 50 -4.41 -5.89 -14.38
N ALA A 51 -4.20 -4.97 -15.33
CA ALA A 51 -5.27 -4.25 -16.02
C ALA A 51 -6.13 -5.19 -16.89
N GLU A 52 -5.50 -6.06 -17.70
CA GLU A 52 -6.17 -7.04 -18.57
C GLU A 52 -6.99 -8.08 -17.81
N GLN A 53 -6.73 -8.26 -16.52
CA GLN A 53 -7.45 -9.17 -15.62
C GLN A 53 -8.41 -8.44 -14.67
N ASP A 54 -8.75 -7.19 -14.94
CA ASP A 54 -9.63 -6.32 -14.15
C ASP A 54 -9.18 -6.12 -12.68
N ILE A 55 -7.95 -6.51 -12.34
CA ILE A 55 -7.41 -6.41 -10.97
C ILE A 55 -7.22 -4.95 -10.58
N LEU A 56 -6.83 -4.07 -11.51
CA LEU A 56 -6.72 -2.63 -11.25
C LEU A 56 -8.08 -1.95 -11.03
N GLY A 57 -9.17 -2.63 -11.40
CA GLY A 57 -10.55 -2.20 -11.15
C GLY A 57 -11.04 -2.46 -9.71
N LEU A 58 -10.32 -3.26 -8.90
CA LEU A 58 -10.73 -3.63 -7.55
C LEU A 58 -10.99 -2.44 -6.60
N PRO A 59 -10.21 -1.34 -6.61
CA PRO A 59 -10.48 -0.18 -5.76
C PRO A 59 -11.73 0.60 -6.10
N PHE A 60 -12.38 0.35 -7.24
CA PHE A 60 -13.44 1.21 -7.77
C PHE A 60 -14.80 0.54 -7.73
N PRO A 61 -15.88 1.34 -7.49
CA PRO A 61 -17.23 0.87 -7.62
C PRO A 61 -17.60 0.64 -9.11
N THR A 62 -18.67 -0.14 -9.33
CA THR A 62 -19.09 -0.57 -10.69
C THR A 62 -19.47 0.59 -11.59
N GLU A 63 -20.09 1.64 -11.06
CA GLU A 63 -20.49 2.84 -11.81
C GLU A 63 -19.30 3.65 -12.35
N LEU A 64 -18.10 3.41 -11.85
CA LEU A 64 -16.84 4.02 -12.30
C LEU A 64 -15.95 3.05 -13.10
N GLY A 65 -16.51 1.91 -13.51
CA GLY A 65 -15.81 0.90 -14.30
C GLY A 65 -14.98 -0.09 -13.47
N GLY A 66 -15.18 -0.14 -12.15
CA GLY A 66 -14.55 -1.10 -11.27
C GLY A 66 -15.37 -2.34 -10.99
N THR A 67 -14.90 -3.16 -10.05
CA THR A 67 -15.52 -4.44 -9.67
C THR A 67 -16.59 -4.31 -8.58
N GLY A 68 -16.54 -3.25 -7.77
CA GLY A 68 -17.47 -3.04 -6.65
C GLY A 68 -17.32 -4.03 -5.49
N THR A 69 -16.19 -4.73 -5.39
CA THR A 69 -15.98 -5.84 -4.44
C THR A 69 -15.53 -5.42 -3.04
N GLY A 70 -15.21 -4.14 -2.85
CA GLY A 70 -14.90 -3.57 -1.54
C GLY A 70 -13.45 -3.77 -1.07
N THR A 71 -13.21 -3.31 0.16
CA THR A 71 -11.87 -3.25 0.77
C THR A 71 -11.31 -4.65 1.07
N LEU A 72 -12.17 -5.60 1.48
CA LEU A 72 -11.71 -6.95 1.80
C LEU A 72 -11.11 -7.63 0.56
N MET A 73 -11.83 -7.66 -0.56
CA MET A 73 -11.35 -8.30 -1.80
C MET A 73 -10.06 -7.65 -2.33
N LEU A 74 -10.01 -6.31 -2.33
CA LEU A 74 -8.82 -5.56 -2.70
C LEU A 74 -7.59 -6.01 -1.89
N ASN A 75 -7.73 -6.10 -0.57
CA ASN A 75 -6.63 -6.46 0.30
C ASN A 75 -6.26 -7.95 0.23
N MET A 76 -7.21 -8.84 -0.05
CA MET A 76 -6.92 -10.24 -0.39
C MET A 76 -6.08 -10.34 -1.68
N ALA A 77 -6.39 -9.51 -2.69
CA ALA A 77 -5.62 -9.46 -3.94
C ALA A 77 -4.18 -8.93 -3.70
N VAL A 78 -4.03 -7.87 -2.90
CA VAL A 78 -2.72 -7.35 -2.49
C VAL A 78 -1.91 -8.43 -1.78
N GLU A 79 -2.50 -9.17 -0.86
CA GLU A 79 -1.86 -10.28 -0.15
C GLU A 79 -1.36 -11.35 -1.13
N GLU A 80 -2.20 -11.82 -2.07
CA GLU A 80 -1.81 -12.87 -3.02
C GLU A 80 -0.63 -12.46 -3.91
N ILE A 81 -0.60 -11.21 -4.39
CA ILE A 81 0.54 -10.71 -5.18
C ILE A 81 1.78 -10.55 -4.31
N ALA A 82 1.64 -10.04 -3.09
CA ALA A 82 2.75 -9.79 -2.18
C ALA A 82 3.44 -11.08 -1.68
N LYS A 83 2.77 -12.24 -1.74
CA LYS A 83 3.40 -13.55 -1.46
C LYS A 83 4.62 -13.80 -2.35
N VAL A 84 4.63 -13.25 -3.54
CA VAL A 84 5.70 -13.48 -4.53
C VAL A 84 6.52 -12.21 -4.80
N ASP A 85 5.87 -11.03 -4.83
CA ASP A 85 6.55 -9.76 -5.13
C ASP A 85 5.83 -8.56 -4.51
N ALA A 86 6.48 -7.93 -3.56
CA ALA A 86 5.94 -6.77 -2.85
C ALA A 86 5.90 -5.49 -3.72
N SER A 87 6.83 -5.31 -4.65
CA SER A 87 6.82 -4.18 -5.59
C SER A 87 5.64 -4.26 -6.55
N CYS A 88 5.31 -5.46 -7.03
CA CYS A 88 4.16 -5.69 -7.91
C CYS A 88 2.83 -5.48 -7.15
N ALA A 89 2.73 -5.90 -5.90
CA ALA A 89 1.56 -5.64 -5.06
C ALA A 89 1.32 -4.13 -4.86
N LEU A 90 2.39 -3.34 -4.82
CA LEU A 90 2.30 -1.90 -4.65
C LEU A 90 1.62 -1.20 -5.86
N ILE A 91 1.62 -1.81 -7.04
CA ILE A 91 0.90 -1.28 -8.22
C ILE A 91 -0.59 -1.09 -7.87
N LEU A 92 -1.20 -2.12 -7.27
CA LEU A 92 -2.61 -2.08 -6.87
C LEU A 92 -2.84 -1.16 -5.67
N MET A 93 -1.93 -1.19 -4.69
CA MET A 93 -2.04 -0.34 -3.49
C MET A 93 -1.97 1.16 -3.83
N VAL A 94 -1.08 1.58 -4.73
CA VAL A 94 -0.97 2.98 -5.13
C VAL A 94 -2.13 3.41 -6.02
N GLN A 95 -2.73 2.47 -6.78
CA GLN A 95 -3.96 2.71 -7.52
C GLN A 95 -5.10 3.11 -6.57
N GLU A 96 -5.27 2.42 -5.44
CA GLU A 96 -6.22 2.83 -4.40
C GLU A 96 -5.79 4.15 -3.75
N LEU A 97 -4.57 4.24 -3.24
CA LEU A 97 -4.08 5.38 -2.46
C LEU A 97 -4.24 6.71 -3.20
N GLY A 98 -3.91 6.74 -4.49
CA GLY A 98 -3.98 7.98 -5.27
C GLY A 98 -5.37 8.30 -5.81
N THR A 99 -6.32 7.36 -5.83
CA THR A 99 -7.68 7.60 -6.33
C THR A 99 -8.72 7.76 -5.22
N LEU A 100 -8.49 7.17 -4.06
CA LEU A 100 -9.43 7.22 -2.94
C LEU A 100 -9.77 8.63 -2.46
N PRO A 101 -8.85 9.65 -2.45
CA PRO A 101 -9.22 11.03 -2.15
C PRO A 101 -10.30 11.57 -3.07
N ILE A 102 -10.22 11.27 -4.38
CA ILE A 102 -11.22 11.69 -5.37
C ILE A 102 -12.51 10.93 -5.14
N GLN A 103 -12.46 9.61 -4.89
CA GLN A 103 -13.65 8.79 -4.62
C GLN A 103 -14.46 9.31 -3.41
N LEU A 104 -13.77 9.63 -2.31
CA LEU A 104 -14.42 10.01 -1.05
C LEU A 104 -14.85 11.48 -1.01
N PHE A 105 -14.04 12.39 -1.58
CA PHE A 105 -14.17 13.82 -1.36
C PHE A 105 -14.24 14.64 -2.65
N GLY A 106 -13.99 14.04 -3.82
CA GLY A 106 -14.02 14.74 -5.10
C GLY A 106 -15.44 15.10 -5.55
N SER A 107 -15.55 16.17 -6.34
CA SER A 107 -16.79 16.52 -7.03
C SER A 107 -17.19 15.45 -8.07
N ALA A 108 -18.41 15.51 -8.57
CA ALA A 108 -18.86 14.60 -9.63
C ALA A 108 -17.96 14.70 -10.87
N GLU A 109 -17.59 15.93 -11.25
CA GLU A 109 -16.72 16.20 -12.40
C GLU A 109 -15.32 15.60 -12.22
N LEU A 110 -14.73 15.71 -11.02
CA LEU A 110 -13.44 15.08 -10.72
C LEU A 110 -13.52 13.55 -10.81
N LYS A 111 -14.59 12.97 -10.27
CA LYS A 111 -14.80 11.53 -10.31
C LYS A 111 -14.92 11.03 -11.75
N GLU A 112 -15.74 11.69 -12.56
CA GLU A 112 -15.98 11.32 -13.97
C GLU A 112 -14.70 11.50 -14.82
N ARG A 113 -13.91 12.54 -14.55
CA ARG A 113 -12.71 12.86 -15.32
C ARG A 113 -11.54 11.90 -15.05
N PHE A 114 -11.32 11.49 -13.80
CA PHE A 114 -10.12 10.76 -13.41
C PHE A 114 -10.35 9.26 -13.14
N LEU A 115 -11.45 8.88 -12.51
CA LEU A 115 -11.58 7.54 -11.96
C LEU A 115 -11.79 6.44 -13.01
N PRO A 116 -12.58 6.62 -14.08
CA PRO A 116 -12.76 5.57 -15.09
C PRO A 116 -11.47 5.16 -15.78
N ARG A 117 -10.58 6.10 -16.08
CA ARG A 117 -9.27 5.80 -16.68
C ARG A 117 -8.32 5.10 -15.71
N CYS A 118 -8.47 5.35 -14.42
CA CYS A 118 -7.74 4.60 -13.41
C CYS A 118 -8.28 3.19 -13.26
N ALA A 119 -9.61 3.00 -13.27
CA ALA A 119 -10.24 1.68 -13.15
C ALA A 119 -9.82 0.73 -14.28
N THR A 120 -9.67 1.23 -15.50
CA THR A 120 -9.17 0.45 -16.65
C THR A 120 -7.65 0.26 -16.66
N GLY A 121 -6.92 0.95 -15.76
CA GLY A 121 -5.46 0.94 -15.78
C GLY A 121 -4.82 1.84 -16.84
N GLU A 122 -5.59 2.65 -17.56
CA GLU A 122 -5.05 3.64 -18.51
C GLU A 122 -4.20 4.68 -17.79
N TRP A 123 -4.68 5.20 -16.66
CA TRP A 123 -3.98 6.20 -15.84
C TRP A 123 -3.46 5.64 -14.52
N SER A 124 -2.30 6.16 -14.11
CA SER A 124 -1.66 5.90 -12.82
C SER A 124 -1.72 7.13 -11.93
N PRO A 125 -2.19 7.01 -10.70
CA PRO A 125 -2.17 8.10 -9.73
C PRO A 125 -0.90 8.09 -8.88
N ALA A 126 -0.66 9.22 -8.17
CA ALA A 126 0.27 9.31 -7.06
C ALA A 126 -0.31 10.13 -5.91
N PHE A 127 0.13 9.87 -4.68
CA PHE A 127 -0.32 10.56 -3.47
C PHE A 127 0.85 11.35 -2.85
N ALA A 128 0.81 12.67 -3.00
CA ALA A 128 1.92 13.57 -2.70
C ALA A 128 1.65 14.40 -1.42
N LEU A 129 1.70 13.71 -0.25
CA LEU A 129 1.50 14.32 1.07
C LEU A 129 2.83 14.72 1.72
N SER A 130 3.75 13.76 1.89
CA SER A 130 4.98 13.92 2.66
C SER A 130 5.96 14.90 2.01
N GLU A 131 6.78 15.55 2.85
CA GLU A 131 7.86 16.44 2.45
C GLU A 131 9.17 16.05 3.15
N PRO A 132 10.34 16.57 2.73
CA PRO A 132 11.60 16.25 3.39
C PRO A 132 11.60 16.48 4.90
N GLU A 133 10.87 17.49 5.37
CA GLU A 133 10.78 17.86 6.80
C GLU A 133 9.41 17.56 7.44
N ALA A 134 8.45 16.99 6.68
CA ALA A 134 7.09 16.72 7.14
C ALA A 134 6.65 15.30 6.73
N GLY A 135 6.97 14.30 7.54
CA GLY A 135 6.54 12.91 7.40
C GLY A 135 5.42 12.58 8.38
N SER A 136 5.77 12.20 9.61
CA SER A 136 4.81 11.86 10.67
C SER A 136 4.00 13.06 11.17
N ASP A 137 4.45 14.28 10.94
CA ASP A 137 3.72 15.51 11.16
C ASP A 137 3.40 16.21 9.82
N PRO A 138 2.33 15.83 9.13
CA PRO A 138 1.97 16.42 7.84
C PRO A 138 1.52 17.88 7.97
N ALA A 139 1.09 18.35 9.15
CA ALA A 139 0.75 19.75 9.38
C ALA A 139 1.97 20.69 9.30
N GLY A 140 3.18 20.13 9.44
CA GLY A 140 4.46 20.84 9.30
C GLY A 140 4.89 21.13 7.85
N MET A 141 4.13 20.71 6.82
CA MET A 141 4.51 20.88 5.42
C MET A 141 4.70 22.35 5.01
N LYS A 142 5.55 22.55 4.00
CA LYS A 142 5.94 23.88 3.49
C LYS A 142 5.38 24.19 2.10
N THR A 143 4.97 23.20 1.33
CA THR A 143 4.30 23.40 0.03
C THR A 143 3.11 24.32 0.21
N THR A 144 3.01 25.37 -0.59
CA THR A 144 1.93 26.36 -0.54
C THR A 144 1.12 26.37 -1.83
N ALA A 145 -0.14 26.71 -1.72
CA ALA A 145 -1.00 27.04 -2.86
C ALA A 145 -1.64 28.41 -2.63
N VAL A 146 -1.44 29.33 -3.56
CA VAL A 146 -1.97 30.69 -3.49
C VAL A 146 -3.02 30.85 -4.58
N ARG A 147 -4.19 31.37 -4.22
CA ARG A 147 -5.27 31.62 -5.18
C ARG A 147 -4.94 32.81 -6.07
N ASP A 148 -5.10 32.64 -7.38
CA ASP A 148 -4.93 33.66 -8.40
C ASP A 148 -6.13 33.59 -9.38
N GLY A 149 -7.16 34.38 -9.14
CA GLY A 149 -8.41 34.33 -9.87
C GLY A 149 -9.13 33.00 -9.68
N GLU A 150 -9.36 32.30 -10.78
CA GLU A 150 -9.99 30.96 -10.80
C GLU A 150 -8.98 29.81 -10.74
N GLU A 151 -7.71 30.11 -10.52
CA GLU A 151 -6.65 29.12 -10.40
C GLU A 151 -5.98 29.16 -9.02
N TRP A 152 -5.22 28.10 -8.74
CA TRP A 152 -4.27 28.00 -7.63
C TRP A 152 -2.86 27.83 -8.16
N VAL A 153 -1.91 28.55 -7.59
CA VAL A 153 -0.48 28.46 -7.90
C VAL A 153 0.21 27.67 -6.80
N ILE A 154 0.68 26.47 -7.13
CA ILE A 154 1.29 25.53 -6.18
C ILE A 154 2.81 25.64 -6.29
N THR A 155 3.49 25.82 -5.16
CA THR A 155 4.96 25.87 -5.07
C THR A 155 5.45 25.07 -3.87
N GLY A 156 6.40 24.14 -4.12
CA GLY A 156 7.00 23.32 -3.08
C GLY A 156 7.61 22.02 -3.62
N THR A 157 8.13 21.20 -2.72
CA THR A 157 8.73 19.90 -3.04
C THR A 157 8.18 18.86 -2.09
N LYS A 158 7.68 17.77 -2.65
CA LYS A 158 7.26 16.58 -1.89
C LYS A 158 8.38 15.55 -1.85
N ASN A 159 8.26 14.57 -0.96
CA ASN A 159 9.25 13.51 -0.82
C ASN A 159 8.60 12.15 -0.50
N TRP A 160 9.29 11.08 -0.87
CA TRP A 160 8.85 9.69 -0.68
C TRP A 160 7.58 9.36 -1.46
N ILE A 161 7.37 9.99 -2.61
CA ILE A 161 6.16 9.81 -3.41
C ILE A 161 6.33 8.63 -4.37
N SER A 162 5.53 7.60 -4.18
CA SER A 162 5.45 6.44 -5.08
C SER A 162 4.84 6.81 -6.42
N ASN A 163 5.15 6.06 -7.47
CA ASN A 163 4.80 6.33 -8.86
C ASN A 163 5.39 7.65 -9.41
N LEU A 164 6.46 8.15 -8.80
CA LEU A 164 7.14 9.35 -9.31
C LEU A 164 7.65 9.12 -10.75
N GLY A 165 7.25 10.00 -11.65
CA GLY A 165 7.66 9.97 -13.07
C GLY A 165 6.88 8.98 -13.94
N ILE A 166 5.97 8.18 -13.34
CA ILE A 166 5.07 7.28 -14.08
C ILE A 166 3.59 7.60 -13.88
N ALA A 167 3.26 8.42 -12.87
CA ALA A 167 1.90 8.84 -12.60
C ALA A 167 1.43 9.89 -13.61
N ASP A 168 0.17 9.79 -14.05
CA ASP A 168 -0.50 10.76 -14.91
C ASP A 168 -0.97 11.98 -14.12
N PHE A 169 -1.23 11.80 -12.82
CA PHE A 169 -1.57 12.89 -11.91
C PHE A 169 -1.13 12.60 -10.46
N TYR A 170 -1.03 13.68 -9.69
CA TYR A 170 -0.62 13.66 -8.29
C TYR A 170 -1.71 14.30 -7.42
N ILE A 171 -2.08 13.63 -6.32
CA ILE A 171 -2.88 14.26 -5.27
C ILE A 171 -1.94 15.05 -4.38
N CYS A 172 -1.88 16.35 -4.60
CA CYS A 172 -0.98 17.26 -3.90
C CYS A 172 -1.68 17.96 -2.74
N PHE A 173 -1.07 17.92 -1.57
CA PHE A 173 -1.52 18.66 -0.40
C PHE A 173 -0.65 19.90 -0.20
N ALA A 174 -1.27 21.06 -0.02
CA ALA A 174 -0.57 22.33 0.13
C ALA A 174 -1.25 23.22 1.16
N VAL A 175 -0.46 24.08 1.81
CA VAL A 175 -0.94 25.12 2.74
C VAL A 175 -1.60 26.24 1.92
N THR A 176 -2.89 26.46 2.14
CA THR A 176 -3.66 27.53 1.49
C THR A 176 -3.93 28.70 2.41
N ASP A 177 -3.78 28.51 3.72
CA ASP A 177 -3.87 29.57 4.73
C ASP A 177 -2.62 29.53 5.60
N ARG A 178 -1.75 30.54 5.45
CA ARG A 178 -0.47 30.62 6.16
C ARG A 178 -0.62 30.93 7.65
N GLU A 179 -1.68 31.63 8.05
CA GLU A 179 -1.89 32.01 9.46
C GLU A 179 -2.39 30.80 10.26
N THR A 180 -3.41 30.12 9.76
CA THR A 180 -4.01 28.95 10.41
C THR A 180 -3.36 27.63 9.98
N ARG A 181 -2.44 27.65 9.00
CA ARG A 181 -1.77 26.49 8.40
C ARG A 181 -2.73 25.42 7.88
N ARG A 182 -3.90 25.85 7.38
CA ARG A 182 -4.88 24.92 6.79
C ARG A 182 -4.39 24.41 5.44
N LEU A 183 -4.57 23.10 5.26
CA LEU A 183 -4.21 22.40 4.05
C LEU A 183 -5.40 22.25 3.13
N THR A 184 -5.12 22.24 1.82
CA THR A 184 -6.08 21.88 0.77
C THR A 184 -5.46 20.76 -0.08
N ALA A 185 -6.30 19.86 -0.57
CA ALA A 185 -5.91 18.79 -1.48
C ALA A 185 -6.27 19.17 -2.92
N PHE A 186 -5.37 18.89 -3.86
CA PHE A 186 -5.50 19.23 -5.28
C PHE A 186 -5.17 18.02 -6.15
N VAL A 187 -5.86 17.89 -7.29
CA VAL A 187 -5.39 17.05 -8.39
C VAL A 187 -4.46 17.89 -9.27
N VAL A 188 -3.24 17.41 -9.47
CA VAL A 188 -2.24 18.06 -10.33
C VAL A 188 -1.82 17.07 -11.41
N GLU A 189 -2.17 17.33 -12.66
CA GLU A 189 -1.77 16.51 -13.81
C GLU A 189 -0.26 16.63 -14.03
N ALA A 190 0.38 15.53 -14.42
CA ALA A 190 1.84 15.44 -14.53
C ALA A 190 2.45 16.28 -15.69
N ASP A 191 1.62 16.66 -16.67
CA ASP A 191 2.03 17.44 -17.84
C ASP A 191 1.90 18.96 -17.64
N ARG A 192 1.51 19.41 -16.44
CA ARG A 192 1.36 20.86 -16.16
C ARG A 192 2.71 21.58 -16.17
N PRO A 193 2.77 22.76 -16.80
CA PRO A 193 3.95 23.61 -16.71
C PRO A 193 4.35 23.87 -15.25
N GLY A 194 5.67 23.76 -14.97
CA GLY A 194 6.22 23.94 -13.63
C GLY A 194 6.25 22.66 -12.77
N PHE A 195 5.61 21.57 -13.21
CA PHE A 195 5.81 20.26 -12.60
C PHE A 195 7.07 19.58 -13.14
N SER A 196 7.87 19.00 -12.25
CA SER A 196 9.04 18.22 -12.64
C SER A 196 9.32 17.06 -11.69
N VAL A 197 10.01 16.05 -12.24
CA VAL A 197 10.50 14.89 -11.50
C VAL A 197 11.88 15.20 -10.96
N GLY A 198 12.00 15.27 -9.64
CA GLY A 198 13.26 15.47 -8.96
C GLY A 198 14.02 14.15 -8.73
N LYS A 199 14.62 14.02 -7.55
CA LYS A 199 15.43 12.86 -7.20
C LYS A 199 14.57 11.60 -7.07
N LEU A 200 14.98 10.50 -7.72
CA LEU A 200 14.53 9.14 -7.43
C LEU A 200 15.42 8.51 -6.36
N GLU A 201 14.80 7.80 -5.41
CA GLU A 201 15.49 7.22 -4.26
C GLU A 201 15.96 5.78 -4.54
N HIS A 202 17.20 5.47 -4.16
CA HIS A 202 17.72 4.10 -4.13
C HIS A 202 17.32 3.43 -2.82
N LYS A 203 16.34 2.54 -2.89
CA LYS A 203 15.69 1.97 -1.70
C LYS A 203 16.28 0.62 -1.28
N LEU A 204 16.07 0.26 -0.01
CA LEU A 204 16.42 -1.05 0.56
C LEU A 204 15.58 -2.16 -0.07
N GLY A 205 14.26 -1.99 -0.13
CA GLY A 205 13.26 -2.91 -0.65
C GLY A 205 12.26 -2.21 -1.54
N ILE A 206 11.25 -2.96 -2.02
CA ILE A 206 10.24 -2.50 -2.99
C ILE A 206 10.87 -1.69 -4.12
N ARG A 207 12.01 -2.20 -4.62
CA ARG A 207 12.92 -1.40 -5.45
C ARG A 207 12.32 -1.03 -6.79
N ALA A 208 11.43 -1.84 -7.34
CA ALA A 208 10.77 -1.59 -8.62
C ALA A 208 9.60 -0.59 -8.55
N SER A 209 9.27 -0.06 -7.37
CA SER A 209 8.35 1.07 -7.24
C SER A 209 9.13 2.38 -7.27
N PRO A 210 9.06 3.19 -8.34
CA PRO A 210 9.77 4.48 -8.41
C PRO A 210 9.24 5.41 -7.33
N THR A 211 10.14 5.91 -6.50
CA THR A 211 9.79 6.72 -5.31
C THR A 211 10.75 7.89 -5.21
N GLY A 212 10.25 9.09 -4.90
CA GLY A 212 11.16 10.24 -4.76
C GLY A 212 10.43 11.57 -4.63
N GLN A 213 10.96 12.61 -5.30
CA GLN A 213 10.63 14.01 -5.09
C GLN A 213 9.92 14.63 -6.30
N PRO A 214 8.58 14.77 -6.32
CA PRO A 214 7.91 15.68 -7.24
C PRO A 214 8.16 17.13 -6.81
N ILE A 215 8.46 17.99 -7.78
CA ILE A 215 8.77 19.41 -7.61
C ILE A 215 7.68 20.22 -8.30
N PHE A 216 7.18 21.23 -7.61
CA PHE A 216 6.14 22.15 -8.08
C PHE A 216 6.72 23.56 -8.07
N GLU A 217 6.96 24.15 -9.26
CA GLU A 217 7.47 25.50 -9.44
C GLU A 217 6.38 26.35 -10.09
N GLU A 218 5.59 27.04 -9.24
CA GLU A 218 4.43 27.84 -9.67
C GLU A 218 3.43 27.08 -10.56
N VAL A 219 3.18 25.81 -10.24
CA VAL A 219 2.25 24.96 -11.01
C VAL A 219 0.84 25.50 -10.86
N ARG A 220 0.20 25.85 -11.99
CA ARG A 220 -1.17 26.36 -12.01
C ARG A 220 -2.17 25.23 -12.16
N VAL A 221 -3.15 25.18 -11.29
CA VAL A 221 -4.29 24.25 -11.34
C VAL A 221 -5.60 25.02 -11.21
N PRO A 222 -6.65 24.66 -11.96
CA PRO A 222 -7.94 25.32 -11.87
C PRO A 222 -8.61 25.00 -10.53
N HIS A 223 -9.53 25.88 -10.08
CA HIS A 223 -10.22 25.71 -8.81
C HIS A 223 -11.02 24.40 -8.75
N GLU A 224 -11.52 23.90 -9.86
CA GLU A 224 -12.24 22.64 -9.99
C GLU A 224 -11.38 21.40 -9.66
N ASN A 225 -10.05 21.55 -9.63
CA ASN A 225 -9.14 20.47 -9.21
C ASN A 225 -8.97 20.37 -7.67
N VAL A 226 -9.67 21.19 -6.90
CA VAL A 226 -9.72 21.06 -5.43
C VAL A 226 -10.52 19.82 -5.03
N ILE A 227 -9.93 18.99 -4.17
CA ILE A 227 -10.60 17.81 -3.61
C ILE A 227 -11.22 18.17 -2.26
N GLY A 228 -12.54 18.07 -2.16
CA GLY A 228 -13.30 18.49 -0.99
C GLY A 228 -13.36 20.00 -0.85
N GLU A 229 -13.22 20.50 0.37
CA GLU A 229 -13.29 21.93 0.70
C GLU A 229 -11.91 22.54 0.88
N VAL A 230 -11.75 23.81 0.49
CA VAL A 230 -10.55 24.59 0.78
C VAL A 230 -10.31 24.63 2.30
N GLY A 231 -9.09 24.34 2.71
CA GLY A 231 -8.70 24.32 4.13
C GLY A 231 -9.04 23.00 4.86
N LYS A 232 -9.60 21.99 4.17
CA LYS A 232 -9.94 20.67 4.73
C LYS A 232 -9.01 19.54 4.26
N GLY A 233 -7.91 19.86 3.60
CA GLY A 233 -6.98 18.87 3.06
C GLY A 233 -6.43 17.86 4.07
N LEU A 234 -6.23 18.26 5.34
CA LEU A 234 -5.81 17.32 6.37
C LEU A 234 -6.88 16.23 6.63
N SER A 235 -8.15 16.60 6.63
CA SER A 235 -9.27 15.64 6.78
C SER A 235 -9.32 14.69 5.57
N VAL A 236 -9.07 15.20 4.36
CA VAL A 236 -8.95 14.38 3.14
C VAL A 236 -7.80 13.37 3.29
N ALA A 237 -6.61 13.83 3.69
CA ALA A 237 -5.44 12.97 3.88
C ALA A 237 -5.71 11.86 4.91
N LEU A 238 -6.20 12.24 6.10
CA LEU A 238 -6.44 11.29 7.19
C LEU A 238 -7.56 10.29 6.87
N GLY A 239 -8.65 10.74 6.24
CA GLY A 239 -9.75 9.87 5.81
C GLY A 239 -9.33 8.87 4.73
N THR A 240 -8.40 9.26 3.84
CA THR A 240 -7.78 8.36 2.86
C THR A 240 -6.92 7.31 3.56
N LEU A 241 -5.95 7.77 4.36
CA LEU A 241 -4.98 6.89 5.04
C LEU A 241 -5.63 5.93 6.04
N GLU A 242 -6.81 6.23 6.57
CA GLU A 242 -7.57 5.33 7.43
C GLU A 242 -7.91 4.00 6.71
N ARG A 243 -8.19 4.05 5.39
CA ARG A 243 -8.50 2.88 4.57
C ARG A 243 -7.25 2.28 3.93
N THR A 244 -6.44 3.10 3.27
CA THR A 244 -5.33 2.61 2.44
C THR A 244 -4.21 1.95 3.23
N ARG A 245 -4.08 2.24 4.54
CA ARG A 245 -3.12 1.52 5.41
C ARG A 245 -3.40 0.03 5.56
N LEU A 246 -4.63 -0.43 5.24
CA LEU A 246 -4.96 -1.85 5.17
C LEU A 246 -4.20 -2.53 4.02
N GLY A 247 -3.94 -1.82 2.91
CA GLY A 247 -3.05 -2.29 1.86
C GLY A 247 -1.63 -2.58 2.35
N ALA A 248 -1.09 -1.71 3.20
CA ALA A 248 0.22 -1.94 3.82
C ALA A 248 0.22 -3.18 4.75
N ALA A 249 -0.88 -3.40 5.48
CA ALA A 249 -1.06 -4.59 6.30
C ALA A 249 -1.19 -5.85 5.44
N ALA A 250 -1.94 -5.79 4.33
CA ALA A 250 -2.12 -6.90 3.39
C ALA A 250 -0.81 -7.29 2.70
N GLN A 251 -0.04 -6.29 2.24
CA GLN A 251 1.30 -6.53 1.69
C GLN A 251 2.21 -7.23 2.72
N ALA A 252 2.17 -6.78 3.97
CA ALA A 252 2.95 -7.39 5.05
C ALA A 252 2.56 -8.86 5.30
N VAL A 253 1.26 -9.17 5.35
CA VAL A 253 0.77 -10.55 5.49
C VAL A 253 1.19 -11.41 4.30
N GLY A 254 1.08 -10.88 3.07
CA GLY A 254 1.54 -11.57 1.86
C GLY A 254 3.03 -11.89 1.91
N ILE A 255 3.89 -10.93 2.27
CA ILE A 255 5.33 -11.14 2.44
C ILE A 255 5.60 -12.23 3.50
N ALA A 256 4.92 -12.16 4.66
CA ALA A 256 5.07 -13.15 5.72
C ALA A 256 4.68 -14.56 5.25
N GLN A 257 3.55 -14.70 4.56
CA GLN A 257 3.11 -15.99 4.02
C GLN A 257 4.08 -16.53 2.97
N GLY A 258 4.49 -15.69 2.01
CA GLY A 258 5.47 -16.10 0.99
C GLY A 258 6.80 -16.57 1.61
N ALA A 259 7.28 -15.88 2.64
CA ALA A 259 8.49 -16.26 3.36
C ALA A 259 8.31 -17.57 4.14
N THR A 260 7.14 -17.78 4.76
CA THR A 260 6.79 -19.03 5.46
C THR A 260 6.73 -20.19 4.50
N ASP A 261 5.99 -20.06 3.40
CA ASP A 261 5.82 -21.10 2.39
C ASP A 261 7.17 -21.52 1.81
N TYR A 262 8.04 -20.55 1.50
CA TYR A 262 9.37 -20.84 0.97
C TYR A 262 10.25 -21.55 2.00
N ALA A 263 10.25 -21.10 3.25
CA ALA A 263 11.03 -21.71 4.33
C ALA A 263 10.58 -23.16 4.59
N VAL A 264 9.25 -23.41 4.57
CA VAL A 264 8.67 -24.76 4.71
C VAL A 264 9.11 -25.68 3.57
N ALA A 265 9.02 -25.22 2.31
CA ALA A 265 9.45 -25.99 1.15
C ALA A 265 10.95 -26.30 1.22
N TYR A 266 11.78 -25.31 1.47
CA TYR A 266 13.21 -25.48 1.63
C TYR A 266 13.56 -26.48 2.75
N ALA A 267 12.92 -26.39 3.91
CA ALA A 267 13.19 -27.25 5.04
C ALA A 267 12.86 -28.73 4.79
N ARG A 268 11.92 -29.03 3.87
CA ARG A 268 11.59 -30.40 3.44
C ARG A 268 12.67 -31.03 2.57
N GLU A 269 13.35 -30.22 1.77
CA GLU A 269 14.36 -30.68 0.80
C GLU A 269 15.77 -30.67 1.35
N ARG A 270 16.11 -29.62 2.14
CA ARG A 270 17.45 -29.45 2.71
C ARG A 270 17.76 -30.53 3.73
N ARG A 271 18.89 -31.22 3.54
CA ARG A 271 19.36 -32.27 4.44
C ARG A 271 20.62 -31.88 5.18
N GLN A 272 20.66 -32.12 6.48
CA GLN A 272 21.85 -32.03 7.34
C GLN A 272 21.77 -33.11 8.41
N PHE A 273 22.91 -33.58 8.90
CA PHE A 273 23.01 -34.66 9.90
C PHE A 273 22.20 -35.92 9.49
N GLY A 274 22.19 -36.22 8.18
CA GLY A 274 21.57 -37.44 7.62
C GLY A 274 20.05 -37.38 7.39
N LYS A 275 19.36 -36.27 7.72
CA LYS A 275 17.90 -36.13 7.56
C LYS A 275 17.48 -34.73 7.06
N ALA A 276 16.24 -34.59 6.67
CA ALA A 276 15.70 -33.30 6.29
C ALA A 276 15.68 -32.34 7.50
N ILE A 277 15.91 -31.04 7.27
CA ILE A 277 16.02 -30.12 8.42
C ILE A 277 14.68 -29.89 9.11
N ASN A 278 13.53 -30.09 8.43
CA ASN A 278 12.20 -30.05 9.04
C ASN A 278 11.93 -31.21 10.04
N GLU A 279 12.82 -32.21 10.12
CA GLU A 279 12.76 -33.27 11.13
C GLU A 279 13.39 -32.86 12.47
N PHE A 280 14.07 -31.71 12.53
CA PHE A 280 14.60 -31.17 13.78
C PHE A 280 13.56 -30.30 14.49
N GLN A 281 13.32 -30.60 15.78
CA GLN A 281 12.30 -29.90 16.59
C GLN A 281 12.49 -28.38 16.62
N GLY A 282 13.75 -27.89 16.67
CA GLY A 282 14.03 -26.46 16.64
C GLY A 282 13.59 -25.78 15.34
N ILE A 283 13.66 -26.46 14.20
CA ILE A 283 13.15 -25.95 12.91
C ILE A 283 11.63 -26.04 12.88
N GLN A 284 11.04 -27.15 13.37
CA GLN A 284 9.58 -27.32 13.43
C GLN A 284 8.93 -26.19 14.23
N PHE A 285 9.49 -25.81 15.38
CA PHE A 285 8.97 -24.73 16.21
C PHE A 285 9.03 -23.39 15.49
N LYS A 286 10.15 -23.08 14.83
CA LYS A 286 10.25 -21.85 14.04
C LYS A 286 9.19 -21.76 12.93
N LEU A 287 9.03 -22.83 12.16
CA LEU A 287 8.03 -22.87 11.09
C LEU A 287 6.59 -22.76 11.64
N ALA A 288 6.31 -23.40 12.77
CA ALA A 288 5.00 -23.31 13.44
C ALA A 288 4.74 -21.89 13.96
N ASP A 289 5.72 -21.23 14.57
CA ASP A 289 5.59 -19.85 15.05
C ASP A 289 5.39 -18.86 13.92
N MET A 290 6.09 -19.04 12.78
CA MET A 290 5.88 -18.23 11.56
C MET A 290 4.45 -18.35 11.05
N GLU A 291 3.90 -19.56 10.97
CA GLU A 291 2.52 -19.82 10.53
C GLU A 291 1.49 -19.24 11.51
N ILE A 292 1.65 -19.45 12.82
CA ILE A 292 0.75 -18.92 13.85
C ILE A 292 0.67 -17.40 13.77
N GLN A 293 1.81 -16.70 13.68
CA GLN A 293 1.86 -15.25 13.61
C GLN A 293 1.22 -14.73 12.33
N THR A 294 1.49 -15.37 11.19
CA THR A 294 0.93 -14.98 9.88
C THR A 294 -0.58 -15.19 9.85
N ALA A 295 -1.08 -16.32 10.35
CA ALA A 295 -2.51 -16.60 10.43
C ALA A 295 -3.23 -15.58 11.33
N ALA A 296 -2.70 -15.29 12.51
CA ALA A 296 -3.26 -14.29 13.41
C ALA A 296 -3.27 -12.87 12.80
N ALA A 297 -2.20 -12.52 12.05
CA ALA A 297 -2.11 -11.23 11.36
C ALA A 297 -3.18 -11.11 10.26
N ARG A 298 -3.40 -12.18 9.47
CA ARG A 298 -4.43 -12.25 8.44
C ARG A 298 -5.83 -12.08 9.01
N GLU A 299 -6.14 -12.76 10.10
CA GLU A 299 -7.45 -12.64 10.76
C GLU A 299 -7.73 -11.20 11.22
N LEU A 300 -6.74 -10.53 11.82
CA LEU A 300 -6.88 -9.14 12.23
C LEU A 300 -7.05 -8.19 11.03
N LEU A 301 -6.31 -8.44 9.94
CA LEU A 301 -6.43 -7.68 8.69
C LEU A 301 -7.83 -7.82 8.10
N TYR A 302 -8.30 -9.04 7.88
CA TYR A 302 -9.59 -9.29 7.23
C TYR A 302 -10.76 -8.74 8.05
N LYS A 303 -10.71 -8.88 9.38
CA LYS A 303 -11.65 -8.21 10.27
C LYS A 303 -11.63 -6.69 10.08
N ALA A 304 -10.46 -6.07 10.03
CA ALA A 304 -10.34 -4.62 9.85
C ALA A 304 -10.87 -4.17 8.47
N CYS A 305 -10.65 -4.96 7.40
CA CYS A 305 -11.21 -4.70 6.07
C CYS A 305 -12.73 -4.77 6.06
N ALA A 306 -13.32 -5.82 6.65
CA ALA A 306 -14.77 -5.95 6.76
C ALA A 306 -15.40 -4.82 7.58
N MET A 307 -14.74 -4.38 8.64
CA MET A 307 -15.18 -3.21 9.43
C MET A 307 -15.11 -1.91 8.61
N ALA A 308 -14.11 -1.75 7.74
CA ALA A 308 -14.02 -0.60 6.85
C ALA A 308 -15.16 -0.58 5.83
N ASP A 309 -15.49 -1.73 5.22
CA ASP A 309 -16.60 -1.86 4.25
C ASP A 309 -17.97 -1.61 4.90
N GLN A 310 -18.15 -2.02 6.15
CA GLN A 310 -19.37 -1.79 6.92
C GLN A 310 -19.48 -0.36 7.51
N GLY A 311 -18.45 0.48 7.37
CA GLY A 311 -18.42 1.80 8.00
C GLY A 311 -18.42 1.77 9.52
N HIS A 312 -17.89 0.69 10.13
CA HIS A 312 -17.93 0.48 11.57
C HIS A 312 -17.26 1.64 12.35
N PRO A 313 -17.81 2.10 13.49
CA PRO A 313 -17.27 3.23 14.26
C PRO A 313 -15.80 3.07 14.67
N GLU A 314 -15.37 1.86 15.01
CA GLU A 314 -14.00 1.56 15.42
C GLU A 314 -13.03 1.22 14.26
N ARG A 315 -13.46 1.35 12.99
CA ARG A 315 -12.64 0.96 11.84
C ARG A 315 -11.24 1.60 11.84
N ALA A 316 -11.11 2.86 12.22
CA ALA A 316 -9.81 3.55 12.29
C ALA A 316 -8.85 2.92 13.30
N LYS A 317 -9.37 2.51 14.47
CA LYS A 317 -8.61 1.79 15.50
C LYS A 317 -8.14 0.43 14.98
N TYR A 318 -9.05 -0.35 14.38
CA TYR A 318 -8.74 -1.68 13.85
C TYR A 318 -7.79 -1.63 12.64
N SER A 319 -7.92 -0.66 11.73
CA SER A 319 -6.97 -0.45 10.64
C SER A 319 -5.56 -0.17 11.17
N SER A 320 -5.44 0.66 12.21
CA SER A 320 -4.16 0.94 12.86
C SER A 320 -3.59 -0.28 13.58
N MET A 321 -4.42 -1.08 14.26
CA MET A 321 -4.01 -2.34 14.92
C MET A 321 -3.52 -3.36 13.88
N ALA A 322 -4.26 -3.54 12.79
CA ALA A 322 -3.88 -4.45 11.70
C ALA A 322 -2.53 -4.03 11.09
N LYS A 323 -2.36 -2.75 10.79
CA LYS A 323 -1.11 -2.24 10.20
C LYS A 323 0.10 -2.50 11.09
N VAL A 324 0.00 -2.23 12.39
CA VAL A 324 1.11 -2.49 13.34
C VAL A 324 1.40 -3.97 13.42
N PHE A 325 0.38 -4.79 13.71
CA PHE A 325 0.58 -6.20 13.98
C PHE A 325 1.07 -6.95 12.75
N CYS A 326 0.48 -6.72 11.57
CA CYS A 326 0.88 -7.37 10.32
C CYS A 326 2.31 -7.00 9.93
N SER A 327 2.69 -5.71 10.03
CA SER A 327 4.04 -5.27 9.65
C SER A 327 5.13 -5.74 10.63
N ASP A 328 4.85 -5.78 11.93
CA ASP A 328 5.77 -6.34 12.93
C ASP A 328 5.91 -7.87 12.73
N THR A 329 4.81 -8.57 12.41
CA THR A 329 4.81 -10.00 12.04
C THR A 329 5.65 -10.25 10.78
N ALA A 330 5.49 -9.47 9.72
CA ALA A 330 6.26 -9.65 8.49
C ALA A 330 7.77 -9.54 8.73
N MET A 331 8.20 -8.59 9.56
CA MET A 331 9.61 -8.47 9.96
C MET A 331 10.09 -9.68 10.74
N ALA A 332 9.32 -10.14 11.73
CA ALA A 332 9.71 -11.30 12.54
C ALA A 332 9.81 -12.57 11.70
N VAL A 333 8.80 -12.83 10.86
CA VAL A 333 8.71 -14.02 10.01
C VAL A 333 9.81 -14.03 8.95
N THR A 334 10.09 -12.91 8.28
CA THR A 334 11.14 -12.86 7.25
C THR A 334 12.55 -13.03 7.85
N VAL A 335 12.80 -12.52 9.04
CA VAL A 335 14.06 -12.80 9.78
C VAL A 335 14.21 -14.29 10.05
N GLU A 336 13.16 -14.96 10.53
CA GLU A 336 13.18 -16.39 10.79
C GLU A 336 13.29 -17.23 9.51
N ALA A 337 12.68 -16.79 8.39
CA ALA A 337 12.84 -17.45 7.11
C ALA A 337 14.31 -17.44 6.65
N VAL A 338 14.99 -16.29 6.74
CA VAL A 338 16.43 -16.20 6.46
C VAL A 338 17.21 -17.14 7.38
N GLN A 339 16.86 -17.19 8.67
CA GLN A 339 17.54 -18.07 9.66
C GLN A 339 17.32 -19.56 9.34
N VAL A 340 16.12 -19.97 8.90
CA VAL A 340 15.82 -21.35 8.50
C VAL A 340 16.67 -21.80 7.29
N LEU A 341 16.86 -20.90 6.32
CA LEU A 341 17.69 -21.18 5.15
C LEU A 341 19.20 -21.10 5.47
N GLY A 342 19.60 -20.46 6.58
CA GLY A 342 21.00 -20.28 6.95
C GLY A 342 21.75 -19.44 5.91
N GLY A 343 22.96 -19.86 5.52
CA GLY A 343 23.78 -19.12 4.55
C GLY A 343 23.08 -18.90 3.20
N TYR A 344 22.23 -19.83 2.78
CA TYR A 344 21.43 -19.69 1.55
C TYR A 344 20.33 -18.61 1.67
N GLY A 345 19.83 -18.32 2.87
CA GLY A 345 18.90 -17.22 3.08
C GLY A 345 19.52 -15.82 3.00
N TYR A 346 20.87 -15.75 2.97
CA TYR A 346 21.64 -14.50 2.98
C TYR A 346 22.17 -14.09 1.61
N VAL A 347 21.84 -14.84 0.56
CA VAL A 347 22.28 -14.59 -0.81
C VAL A 347 21.09 -14.36 -1.74
N LYS A 348 21.31 -13.55 -2.79
CA LYS A 348 20.24 -13.01 -3.67
C LYS A 348 19.55 -14.08 -4.54
N GLU A 349 20.14 -15.23 -4.70
CA GLU A 349 19.59 -16.37 -5.45
C GLU A 349 18.35 -16.99 -4.77
N TYR A 350 18.11 -16.64 -3.49
CA TYR A 350 16.97 -17.08 -2.71
C TYR A 350 16.08 -15.90 -2.32
N PRO A 351 14.74 -16.01 -2.40
CA PRO A 351 13.85 -14.85 -2.31
C PRO A 351 13.71 -14.26 -0.90
N VAL A 352 14.08 -14.99 0.15
CA VAL A 352 13.78 -14.58 1.53
C VAL A 352 14.56 -13.33 1.96
N GLU A 353 15.75 -13.08 1.41
CA GLU A 353 16.51 -11.85 1.68
C GLU A 353 15.80 -10.62 1.10
N ARG A 354 15.21 -10.75 -0.12
CA ARG A 354 14.39 -9.69 -0.74
C ARG A 354 13.14 -9.45 0.10
N MET A 355 12.44 -10.51 0.51
CA MET A 355 11.25 -10.43 1.34
C MET A 355 11.53 -9.72 2.67
N LEU A 356 12.70 -9.96 3.29
CA LEU A 356 13.14 -9.25 4.49
C LEU A 356 13.35 -7.74 4.22
N ARG A 357 13.99 -7.37 3.10
CA ARG A 357 14.20 -5.97 2.71
C ARG A 357 12.86 -5.28 2.43
N ASP A 358 11.96 -5.95 1.74
CA ASP A 358 10.64 -5.45 1.39
C ASP A 358 9.74 -5.29 2.64
N ALA A 359 9.78 -6.23 3.57
CA ALA A 359 8.98 -6.19 4.79
C ALA A 359 9.23 -4.92 5.62
N LYS A 360 10.46 -4.39 5.62
CA LYS A 360 10.81 -3.25 6.46
C LYS A 360 10.01 -1.99 6.19
N ILE A 361 9.66 -1.71 4.93
CA ILE A 361 8.90 -0.51 4.58
C ILE A 361 7.49 -0.52 5.18
N THR A 362 6.90 -1.70 5.37
CA THR A 362 5.54 -1.84 5.91
C THR A 362 5.40 -1.32 7.34
N GLN A 363 6.50 -1.21 8.10
CA GLN A 363 6.50 -0.56 9.41
C GLN A 363 6.60 0.97 9.33
N ILE A 364 6.96 1.54 8.16
CA ILE A 364 7.33 2.94 8.00
C ILE A 364 6.24 3.74 7.28
N TYR A 365 5.88 3.35 6.06
CA TYR A 365 4.93 4.10 5.24
C TYR A 365 3.46 3.91 5.69
N GLU A 366 2.52 4.67 5.11
CA GLU A 366 1.11 4.72 5.53
C GLU A 366 0.92 5.10 7.01
N GLY A 367 1.91 5.87 7.53
CA GLY A 367 2.07 6.22 8.94
C GLY A 367 2.87 5.17 9.70
N THR A 368 3.98 5.62 10.33
CA THR A 368 4.87 4.71 11.08
C THR A 368 4.13 3.95 12.17
N ASN A 369 4.67 2.80 12.57
CA ASN A 369 4.06 1.99 13.63
C ASN A 369 3.92 2.75 14.95
N GLU A 370 4.78 3.74 15.20
CA GLU A 370 4.66 4.66 16.35
C GLU A 370 3.43 5.55 16.22
N ILE A 371 3.18 6.11 15.03
CA ILE A 371 1.98 6.91 14.76
C ILE A 371 0.71 6.06 14.90
N GLN A 372 0.72 4.81 14.40
CA GLN A 372 -0.42 3.91 14.57
C GLN A 372 -0.72 3.65 16.06
N ARG A 373 0.33 3.42 16.88
CA ARG A 373 0.16 3.26 18.34
C ARG A 373 -0.45 4.50 18.99
N LEU A 374 -0.11 5.71 18.51
CA LEU A 374 -0.77 6.93 18.98
C LEU A 374 -2.25 7.00 18.60
N VAL A 375 -2.62 6.57 17.37
CA VAL A 375 -4.02 6.49 16.93
C VAL A 375 -4.80 5.52 17.81
N ILE A 376 -4.27 4.33 18.04
CA ILE A 376 -4.89 3.31 18.92
C ILE A 376 -5.08 3.85 20.33
N ALA A 377 -4.02 4.43 20.93
CA ALA A 377 -4.08 4.95 22.28
C ALA A 377 -5.06 6.11 22.45
N ARG A 378 -5.24 6.95 21.42
CA ARG A 378 -6.26 8.01 21.41
C ARG A 378 -7.68 7.45 21.34
N ALA A 379 -7.91 6.43 20.52
CA ALA A 379 -9.21 5.77 20.43
C ALA A 379 -9.61 5.12 21.76
N MET A 380 -8.66 4.51 22.49
CA MET A 380 -8.92 3.90 23.81
C MET A 380 -9.26 4.91 24.93
N LYS A 381 -9.03 6.21 24.72
CA LYS A 381 -9.36 7.26 25.71
C LYS A 381 -10.75 7.86 25.48
N GLN A 382 -11.44 7.52 24.42
CA GLN A 382 -12.74 8.07 24.07
C GLN A 382 -13.88 7.15 24.55
N ASP A 383 -13.55 5.99 25.10
CA ASP A 383 -14.47 5.08 25.80
C ASP A 383 -14.45 5.36 27.30
#